data_f39ff76d89db3b3dc64d2278b4c162c7
#
_entry.id   f39ff76d89db3b3dc64d2278b4c162c7
#
_cell.length_a   1.000
_cell.length_b   1.000
_cell.length_c   1.000
_cell.angle_alpha   90.00
_cell.angle_beta   90.00
_cell.angle_gamma   90.00
#
_symmetry.space_group_name_H-M   'P 1'
#
loop_
_entity.id
_entity.type
_entity.pdbx_description
1 polymer ?
#
loop_
_entity_poly.entity_id
_entity_poly.type
_entity_poly.pdbx_seq_one_letter_code
_entity_poly.pdbx_strand_id
1 'polypeptide(L)'
;MQERSVDPRALGAAAVKAAKHRGVDVSSGSEVTEILISDGSIGGVRTDKTSYAAPVVVNCAGAWAGNLGPQQFPTRPVKGQMLSVAGGPRNTPRHVIRSPEVYLVPRSDGRVLIGATVEEAGFDKRTDPATIEQMHRAALHLIPALGRARILEAWAGLRPGTPDNLPILGPMPTPGYFVATGHFRDGILLTPVTAHVMAQVVTGAKPEYDISAFSPVRFQA
;
A
#
# COMPACT_ATOMS: atom_id res chain seq x y z
N MET A 1 -7.23 25.50 -2.22
CA MET A 1 -7.45 24.23 -1.50
C MET A 1 -6.24 23.98 -0.61
N GLN A 2 -6.43 23.70 0.69
CA GLN A 2 -5.29 23.32 1.56
C GLN A 2 -5.03 21.82 1.35
N GLU A 3 -3.95 21.49 0.67
CA GLU A 3 -3.49 20.11 0.52
C GLU A 3 -2.53 19.76 1.67
N ARG A 4 -2.67 18.55 2.21
CA ARG A 4 -1.78 18.01 3.25
C ARG A 4 -1.12 16.75 2.74
N SER A 5 0.11 16.49 3.18
CA SER A 5 0.81 15.24 2.90
C SER A 5 1.22 14.56 4.20
N VAL A 6 1.26 13.23 4.18
CA VAL A 6 1.79 12.41 5.28
C VAL A 6 3.00 11.63 4.78
N ASP A 7 3.94 11.36 5.68
CA ASP A 7 5.02 10.42 5.38
C ASP A 7 4.52 8.98 5.62
N PRO A 8 4.38 8.14 4.56
CA PRO A 8 3.85 6.78 4.72
C PRO A 8 4.75 5.88 5.57
N ARG A 9 6.07 6.09 5.53
CA ARG A 9 7.03 5.30 6.34
C ARG A 9 6.88 5.65 7.82
N ALA A 10 6.76 6.94 8.15
CA ALA A 10 6.53 7.39 9.52
C ALA A 10 5.15 6.95 10.04
N LEU A 11 4.11 7.03 9.19
CA LEU A 11 2.77 6.56 9.53
C LEU A 11 2.78 5.05 9.83
N GLY A 12 3.40 4.24 8.96
CA GLY A 12 3.51 2.79 9.16
C GLY A 12 4.25 2.44 10.44
N ALA A 13 5.38 3.09 10.70
CA ALA A 13 6.15 2.88 11.93
C ALA A 13 5.33 3.25 13.18
N ALA A 14 4.61 4.36 13.15
CA ALA A 14 3.73 4.79 14.24
C ALA A 14 2.58 3.80 14.48
N ALA A 15 1.95 3.30 13.40
CA ALA A 15 0.87 2.32 13.48
C ALA A 15 1.36 0.99 14.11
N VAL A 16 2.51 0.48 13.67
CA VAL A 16 3.12 -0.74 14.27
C VAL A 16 3.44 -0.53 15.74
N LYS A 17 4.01 0.62 16.11
CA LYS A 17 4.30 0.95 17.50
C LYS A 17 3.03 1.00 18.36
N ALA A 18 1.98 1.63 17.84
CA ALA A 18 0.69 1.72 18.52
C ALA A 18 0.02 0.35 18.69
N ALA A 19 0.09 -0.51 17.66
CA ALA A 19 -0.44 -1.87 17.72
C ALA A 19 0.27 -2.70 18.80
N LYS A 20 1.60 -2.69 18.81
CA LYS A 20 2.40 -3.37 19.85
C LYS A 20 2.10 -2.86 21.27
N HIS A 21 1.92 -1.55 21.43
CA HIS A 21 1.56 -0.96 22.73
C HIS A 21 0.18 -1.43 23.21
N ARG A 22 -0.69 -1.85 22.31
CA ARG A 22 -2.02 -2.41 22.60
C ARG A 22 -2.03 -3.94 22.69
N GLY A 23 -0.87 -4.59 22.76
CA GLY A 23 -0.75 -6.04 22.92
C GLY A 23 -0.89 -6.83 21.62
N VAL A 24 -0.81 -6.20 20.45
CA VAL A 24 -0.80 -6.90 19.18
C VAL A 24 0.60 -7.46 18.92
N ASP A 25 0.68 -8.76 18.67
CA ASP A 25 1.92 -9.41 18.22
C ASP A 25 2.18 -9.05 16.75
N VAL A 26 3.39 -8.58 16.48
CA VAL A 26 3.85 -8.23 15.14
C VAL A 26 5.07 -9.05 14.80
N SER A 27 4.89 -10.03 13.92
CA SER A 27 5.98 -10.86 13.39
C SER A 27 6.41 -10.34 12.02
N SER A 28 7.64 -9.87 11.92
CA SER A 28 8.25 -9.46 10.65
C SER A 28 9.20 -10.52 10.12
N GLY A 29 9.37 -10.58 8.79
CA GLY A 29 10.25 -11.57 8.15
C GLY A 29 9.71 -13.00 8.24
N SER A 30 8.39 -13.16 8.30
CA SER A 30 7.69 -14.42 8.14
C SER A 30 6.71 -14.27 6.98
N GLU A 31 6.95 -15.00 5.89
CA GLU A 31 6.10 -14.98 4.72
C GLU A 31 4.92 -15.91 4.93
N VAL A 32 3.69 -15.40 4.77
CA VAL A 32 2.50 -16.24 4.73
C VAL A 32 2.43 -16.93 3.39
N THR A 33 2.53 -18.25 3.40
CA THR A 33 2.53 -19.10 2.20
C THR A 33 1.17 -19.73 1.92
N GLU A 34 0.31 -19.88 2.95
CA GLU A 34 -0.98 -20.53 2.83
C GLU A 34 -1.96 -20.02 3.89
N ILE A 35 -3.24 -19.93 3.50
CA ILE A 35 -4.37 -19.77 4.44
C ILE A 35 -4.97 -21.16 4.67
N LEU A 36 -4.98 -21.58 5.93
CA LEU A 36 -5.42 -22.94 6.33
C LEU A 36 -6.93 -22.99 6.47
N ILE A 37 -7.52 -24.07 5.97
CA ILE A 37 -8.94 -24.37 6.08
C ILE A 37 -9.12 -25.60 6.98
N SER A 38 -10.07 -25.55 7.90
CA SER A 38 -10.51 -26.64 8.73
C SER A 38 -12.04 -26.67 8.76
N ASP A 39 -12.63 -27.81 8.45
CA ASP A 39 -14.10 -28.01 8.45
C ASP A 39 -14.88 -26.96 7.65
N GLY A 40 -14.33 -26.53 6.50
CA GLY A 40 -14.93 -25.54 5.61
C GLY A 40 -14.82 -24.08 6.06
N SER A 41 -14.14 -23.81 7.17
CA SER A 41 -13.90 -22.49 7.75
C SER A 41 -12.40 -22.17 7.84
N ILE A 42 -12.05 -20.95 8.16
CA ILE A 42 -10.65 -20.58 8.43
C ILE A 42 -10.12 -21.31 9.67
N GLY A 43 -8.97 -21.98 9.52
CA GLY A 43 -8.22 -22.61 10.59
C GLY A 43 -6.96 -21.85 11.00
N GLY A 44 -6.51 -20.90 10.19
CA GLY A 44 -5.30 -20.10 10.46
C GLY A 44 -4.48 -19.79 9.22
N VAL A 45 -3.18 -19.59 9.44
CA VAL A 45 -2.20 -19.33 8.36
C VAL A 45 -0.95 -20.18 8.56
N ARG A 46 -0.32 -20.56 7.45
CA ARG A 46 1.03 -21.14 7.44
C ARG A 46 2.02 -20.10 6.94
N THR A 47 3.16 -20.04 7.57
CA THR A 47 4.30 -19.24 7.13
C THR A 47 5.45 -20.13 6.70
N ASP A 48 6.49 -19.53 6.15
CA ASP A 48 7.76 -20.18 5.85
C ASP A 48 8.44 -20.79 7.10
N LYS A 49 8.02 -20.40 8.31
CA LYS A 49 8.64 -20.80 9.58
C LYS A 49 7.73 -21.66 10.47
N THR A 50 6.45 -21.36 10.52
CA THR A 50 5.50 -22.00 11.43
C THR A 50 4.05 -21.80 10.98
N SER A 51 3.11 -22.39 11.70
CA SER A 51 1.68 -22.17 11.50
C SER A 51 1.06 -21.48 12.71
N TYR A 52 0.09 -20.62 12.46
CA TYR A 52 -0.70 -19.94 13.47
C TYR A 52 -2.16 -20.35 13.32
N ALA A 53 -2.74 -20.91 14.37
CA ALA A 53 -4.17 -21.20 14.40
C ALA A 53 -4.96 -19.93 14.71
N ALA A 54 -6.00 -19.67 13.94
CA ALA A 54 -6.90 -18.53 14.14
C ALA A 54 -8.25 -18.80 13.46
N PRO A 55 -9.39 -18.48 14.09
CA PRO A 55 -10.71 -18.61 13.48
C PRO A 55 -11.04 -17.47 12.52
N VAL A 56 -10.24 -16.41 12.51
CA VAL A 56 -10.41 -15.23 11.65
C VAL A 56 -9.07 -14.84 11.05
N VAL A 57 -9.05 -14.62 9.73
CA VAL A 57 -7.89 -14.12 8.99
C VAL A 57 -8.32 -12.94 8.12
N VAL A 58 -7.61 -11.82 8.24
CA VAL A 58 -7.80 -10.65 7.38
C VAL A 58 -6.60 -10.55 6.43
N ASN A 59 -6.84 -10.78 5.15
CA ASN A 59 -5.80 -10.70 4.12
C ASN A 59 -5.61 -9.24 3.68
N CYS A 60 -4.53 -8.64 4.14
CA CYS A 60 -4.09 -7.28 3.78
C CYS A 60 -2.81 -7.30 2.95
N ALA A 61 -2.52 -8.37 2.21
CA ALA A 61 -1.25 -8.59 1.52
C ALA A 61 -1.07 -7.73 0.24
N GLY A 62 -1.89 -6.71 0.02
CA GLY A 62 -1.73 -5.75 -1.07
C GLY A 62 -1.76 -6.43 -2.44
N ALA A 63 -0.73 -6.21 -3.26
CA ALA A 63 -0.65 -6.78 -4.61
C ALA A 63 -0.55 -8.31 -4.64
N TRP A 64 -0.14 -8.93 -3.54
CA TRP A 64 -0.05 -10.41 -3.39
C TRP A 64 -1.34 -11.05 -2.88
N ALA A 65 -2.30 -10.23 -2.43
CA ALA A 65 -3.47 -10.74 -1.72
C ALA A 65 -4.31 -11.72 -2.56
N GLY A 66 -4.46 -11.49 -3.86
CA GLY A 66 -5.22 -12.34 -4.77
C GLY A 66 -4.63 -13.74 -4.99
N ASN A 67 -3.35 -13.93 -4.64
CA ASN A 67 -2.65 -15.22 -4.76
C ASN A 67 -2.67 -16.03 -3.45
N LEU A 68 -3.22 -15.44 -2.37
CA LEU A 68 -3.31 -16.08 -1.06
C LEU A 68 -4.77 -16.41 -0.73
N GLY A 69 -4.99 -17.64 -0.30
CA GLY A 69 -6.29 -18.07 0.19
C GLY A 69 -7.05 -19.02 -0.73
N PRO A 70 -8.19 -19.52 -0.24
CA PRO A 70 -8.97 -20.53 -0.92
C PRO A 70 -9.74 -20.00 -2.14
N GLN A 71 -10.02 -18.69 -2.15
CA GLN A 71 -10.64 -18.01 -3.29
C GLN A 71 -9.67 -17.01 -3.89
N GLN A 72 -9.55 -17.05 -5.21
CA GLN A 72 -8.81 -16.04 -5.96
C GLN A 72 -9.67 -14.81 -6.23
N PHE A 73 -9.05 -13.65 -6.26
CA PHE A 73 -9.65 -12.40 -6.67
C PHE A 73 -8.62 -11.54 -7.41
N PRO A 74 -9.06 -10.67 -8.33
CA PRO A 74 -8.15 -10.07 -9.30
C PRO A 74 -7.39 -8.87 -8.71
N THR A 75 -6.31 -9.14 -7.96
CA THR A 75 -5.31 -8.11 -7.66
C THR A 75 -4.11 -8.27 -8.57
N ARG A 76 -3.56 -7.16 -9.04
CA ARG A 76 -2.33 -7.14 -9.84
C ARG A 76 -1.36 -6.09 -9.31
N PRO A 77 -0.05 -6.34 -9.41
CA PRO A 77 0.97 -5.37 -9.05
C PRO A 77 1.08 -4.29 -10.12
N VAL A 78 0.88 -3.03 -9.74
CA VAL A 78 1.18 -1.88 -10.59
C VAL A 78 2.40 -1.16 -10.04
N LYS A 79 3.53 -1.32 -10.70
CA LYS A 79 4.82 -0.79 -10.27
C LYS A 79 4.86 0.73 -10.38
N GLY A 80 5.49 1.36 -9.40
CA GLY A 80 5.83 2.78 -9.44
C GLY A 80 7.23 3.00 -8.92
N GLN A 81 8.09 3.58 -9.78
CA GLN A 81 9.44 3.99 -9.40
C GLN A 81 9.41 5.41 -8.84
N MET A 82 10.27 5.65 -7.88
CA MET A 82 10.43 6.92 -7.19
C MET A 82 11.89 7.14 -6.84
N LEU A 83 12.26 8.40 -6.64
CA LEU A 83 13.54 8.77 -6.05
C LEU A 83 13.35 9.84 -4.98
N SER A 84 14.36 10.01 -4.13
CA SER A 84 14.48 11.14 -3.24
C SER A 84 15.81 11.83 -3.40
N VAL A 85 15.78 13.16 -3.27
CA VAL A 85 16.97 14.01 -3.33
C VAL A 85 17.12 14.78 -2.03
N ALA A 86 18.38 15.14 -1.70
CA ALA A 86 18.66 16.02 -0.59
C ALA A 86 18.19 17.44 -0.95
N GLY A 87 17.12 17.88 -0.33
CA GLY A 87 16.75 19.30 -0.36
C GLY A 87 17.73 20.15 0.45
N GLY A 88 17.67 21.43 0.29
CA GLY A 88 18.37 22.39 1.12
C GLY A 88 17.45 23.55 1.45
N PRO A 89 17.79 24.42 2.40
CA PRO A 89 16.90 25.50 2.86
C PRO A 89 16.40 26.42 1.74
N ARG A 90 17.14 26.50 0.64
CA ARG A 90 16.79 27.33 -0.54
C ARG A 90 16.15 26.54 -1.69
N ASN A 91 16.19 25.19 -1.66
CA ASN A 91 15.84 24.33 -2.80
C ASN A 91 14.66 23.40 -2.50
N THR A 92 14.18 23.36 -1.27
CA THR A 92 13.04 22.55 -0.88
C THR A 92 11.75 23.31 -1.16
N PRO A 93 10.83 22.80 -2.00
CA PRO A 93 9.54 23.43 -2.19
C PRO A 93 8.75 23.44 -0.87
N ARG A 94 7.92 24.46 -0.67
CA ARG A 94 7.05 24.53 0.53
C ARG A 94 5.76 23.73 0.39
N HIS A 95 5.40 23.40 -0.85
CA HIS A 95 4.17 22.70 -1.20
C HIS A 95 4.45 21.51 -2.10
N VAL A 96 3.51 20.57 -2.18
CA VAL A 96 3.51 19.56 -3.22
C VAL A 96 3.37 20.23 -4.57
N ILE A 97 4.24 19.86 -5.51
CA ILE A 97 4.18 20.35 -6.90
C ILE A 97 3.78 19.15 -7.76
N ARG A 98 2.85 19.37 -8.69
CA ARG A 98 2.41 18.34 -9.64
C ARG A 98 2.59 18.84 -11.07
N SER A 99 3.07 17.97 -11.93
CA SER A 99 3.09 18.13 -13.38
C SER A 99 2.53 16.87 -14.05
N PRO A 100 2.33 16.87 -15.36
CA PRO A 100 1.95 15.66 -16.08
C PRO A 100 2.97 14.52 -15.95
N GLU A 101 4.25 14.82 -15.82
CA GLU A 101 5.35 13.86 -15.83
C GLU A 101 5.72 13.37 -14.43
N VAL A 102 5.80 14.30 -13.46
CA VAL A 102 6.23 13.99 -12.09
C VAL A 102 5.50 14.85 -11.06
N TYR A 103 5.53 14.41 -9.82
CA TYR A 103 5.19 15.22 -8.67
C TYR A 103 6.36 15.29 -7.68
N LEU A 104 6.47 16.42 -6.98
CA LEU A 104 7.49 16.66 -5.97
C LEU A 104 6.82 16.81 -4.61
N VAL A 105 7.26 16.05 -3.63
CA VAL A 105 6.72 16.11 -2.25
C VAL A 105 7.85 16.45 -1.28
N PRO A 106 7.83 17.67 -0.70
CA PRO A 106 8.78 18.01 0.35
C PRO A 106 8.51 17.20 1.62
N ARG A 107 9.57 16.89 2.33
CA ARG A 107 9.53 16.20 3.63
C ARG A 107 10.10 17.12 4.72
N SER A 108 9.63 16.93 5.95
CA SER A 108 10.08 17.72 7.11
C SER A 108 11.56 17.53 7.46
N ASP A 109 12.16 16.44 7.00
CA ASP A 109 13.59 16.13 7.17
C ASP A 109 14.48 16.75 6.07
N GLY A 110 13.90 17.57 5.20
CA GLY A 110 14.63 18.27 4.12
C GLY A 110 14.79 17.46 2.83
N ARG A 111 14.25 16.25 2.74
CA ARG A 111 14.19 15.48 1.49
C ARG A 111 13.10 16.03 0.58
N VAL A 112 13.29 15.86 -0.73
CA VAL A 112 12.25 16.02 -1.73
C VAL A 112 12.05 14.69 -2.43
N LEU A 113 10.84 14.14 -2.37
CA LEU A 113 10.47 12.93 -3.10
C LEU A 113 10.01 13.33 -4.50
N ILE A 114 10.46 12.59 -5.49
CA ILE A 114 10.10 12.73 -6.89
C ILE A 114 9.46 11.42 -7.35
N GLY A 115 8.26 11.49 -7.87
CA GLY A 115 7.48 10.33 -8.30
C GLY A 115 6.50 10.68 -9.41
N ALA A 116 5.87 9.74 -9.95
CA ALA A 116 6.16 8.32 -9.95
C ALA A 116 5.71 7.72 -11.27
N THR A 117 6.36 6.64 -11.68
CA THR A 117 5.92 5.88 -12.85
C THR A 117 4.64 5.08 -12.57
N VAL A 118 4.02 4.58 -13.63
CA VAL A 118 2.94 3.58 -13.59
C VAL A 118 3.28 2.52 -14.63
N GLU A 119 3.61 1.32 -14.18
CA GLU A 119 4.16 0.26 -15.02
C GLU A 119 3.48 -1.08 -14.72
N GLU A 120 3.13 -1.83 -15.77
CA GLU A 120 2.66 -3.22 -15.69
C GLU A 120 3.89 -4.15 -15.82
N ALA A 121 4.68 -4.26 -14.75
CA ALA A 121 5.95 -5.01 -14.73
C ALA A 121 5.89 -6.26 -13.83
N GLY A 122 4.67 -6.75 -13.53
CA GLY A 122 4.49 -7.85 -12.59
C GLY A 122 5.09 -7.51 -11.22
N PHE A 123 5.65 -8.50 -10.54
CA PHE A 123 6.24 -8.32 -9.21
C PHE A 123 7.69 -7.81 -9.23
N ASP A 124 8.20 -7.36 -10.38
CA ASP A 124 9.55 -6.79 -10.46
C ASP A 124 9.65 -5.43 -9.77
N LYS A 125 10.42 -5.36 -8.68
CA LYS A 125 10.69 -4.15 -7.89
C LYS A 125 12.03 -3.49 -8.19
N ARG A 126 12.77 -3.95 -9.21
CA ARG A 126 14.02 -3.31 -9.60
C ARG A 126 13.75 -1.93 -10.16
N THR A 127 14.61 -0.97 -9.85
CA THR A 127 14.58 0.35 -10.47
C THR A 127 15.38 0.32 -11.79
N ASP A 128 14.89 1.09 -12.77
CA ASP A 128 15.60 1.30 -14.02
C ASP A 128 16.33 2.65 -13.97
N PRO A 129 17.68 2.66 -14.11
CA PRO A 129 18.47 3.89 -14.05
C PRO A 129 18.02 4.97 -15.05
N ALA A 130 17.63 4.59 -16.27
CA ALA A 130 17.21 5.54 -17.30
C ALA A 130 15.88 6.21 -16.90
N THR A 131 14.95 5.44 -16.35
CA THR A 131 13.66 5.96 -15.81
C THR A 131 13.89 6.90 -14.62
N ILE A 132 14.79 6.56 -13.70
CA ILE A 132 15.15 7.41 -12.56
C ILE A 132 15.76 8.72 -13.05
N GLU A 133 16.67 8.67 -14.03
CA GLU A 133 17.26 9.87 -14.62
C GLU A 133 16.23 10.74 -15.33
N GLN A 134 15.31 10.14 -16.07
CA GLN A 134 14.23 10.87 -16.75
C GLN A 134 13.34 11.62 -15.75
N MET A 135 12.91 10.96 -14.67
CA MET A 135 12.12 11.60 -13.60
C MET A 135 12.90 12.73 -12.93
N HIS A 136 14.20 12.52 -12.68
CA HIS A 136 15.03 13.58 -12.11
C HIS A 136 15.10 14.79 -13.05
N ARG A 137 15.35 14.60 -14.35
CA ARG A 137 15.35 15.68 -15.35
C ARG A 137 14.01 16.41 -15.38
N ALA A 138 12.89 15.71 -15.37
CA ALA A 138 11.56 16.33 -15.33
C ALA A 138 11.38 17.19 -14.07
N ALA A 139 11.90 16.76 -12.92
CA ALA A 139 11.89 17.56 -11.70
C ALA A 139 12.76 18.82 -11.80
N LEU A 140 13.86 18.78 -12.55
CA LEU A 140 14.71 19.96 -12.78
C LEU A 140 14.03 21.03 -13.64
N HIS A 141 13.13 20.68 -14.54
CA HIS A 141 12.32 21.65 -15.25
C HIS A 141 11.39 22.42 -14.32
N LEU A 142 10.93 21.80 -13.23
CA LEU A 142 10.09 22.45 -12.22
C LEU A 142 10.92 23.25 -11.20
N ILE A 143 12.04 22.70 -10.76
CA ILE A 143 12.93 23.29 -9.76
C ILE A 143 14.39 23.09 -10.19
N PRO A 144 14.96 24.00 -11.02
CA PRO A 144 16.36 23.86 -11.52
C PRO A 144 17.40 23.74 -10.41
N ALA A 145 17.12 24.31 -9.25
CA ALA A 145 18.02 24.27 -8.10
C ALA A 145 18.27 22.85 -7.56
N LEU A 146 17.39 21.89 -7.85
CA LEU A 146 17.59 20.47 -7.49
C LEU A 146 18.69 19.79 -8.30
N GLY A 147 19.19 20.40 -9.39
CA GLY A 147 20.28 19.86 -10.19
C GLY A 147 21.61 19.69 -9.45
N ARG A 148 21.78 20.38 -8.32
CA ARG A 148 22.93 20.20 -7.43
C ARG A 148 22.63 19.31 -6.24
N ALA A 149 21.41 18.82 -6.11
CA ALA A 149 20.98 17.98 -5.01
C ALA A 149 21.47 16.53 -5.21
N ARG A 150 22.01 15.95 -4.17
CA ARG A 150 22.42 14.53 -4.20
C ARG A 150 21.17 13.64 -4.21
N ILE A 151 21.11 12.67 -5.11
CA ILE A 151 20.15 11.58 -5.03
C ILE A 151 20.50 10.73 -3.80
N LEU A 152 19.53 10.54 -2.92
CA LEU A 152 19.68 9.81 -1.67
C LEU A 152 19.29 8.35 -1.83
N GLU A 153 18.18 8.08 -2.51
CA GLU A 153 17.68 6.74 -2.77
C GLU A 153 16.79 6.72 -4.03
N ALA A 154 16.71 5.56 -4.66
CA ALA A 154 15.70 5.23 -5.65
C ALA A 154 15.07 3.88 -5.28
N TRP A 155 13.76 3.76 -5.46
CA TRP A 155 13.04 2.53 -5.14
C TRP A 155 11.82 2.33 -6.03
N ALA A 156 11.27 1.12 -6.01
CA ALA A 156 9.98 0.83 -6.61
C ALA A 156 9.02 0.22 -5.58
N GLY A 157 7.76 0.58 -5.68
CA GLY A 157 6.64 0.00 -4.94
C GLY A 157 5.65 -0.67 -5.88
N LEU A 158 4.89 -1.63 -5.36
CA LEU A 158 3.82 -2.31 -6.09
C LEU A 158 2.48 -1.88 -5.51
N ARG A 159 1.71 -1.14 -6.30
CA ARG A 159 0.34 -0.77 -5.93
C ARG A 159 -0.59 -1.95 -6.19
N PRO A 160 -1.49 -2.28 -5.27
CA PRO A 160 -2.50 -3.30 -5.51
C PRO A 160 -3.57 -2.75 -6.46
N GLY A 161 -3.47 -3.06 -7.75
CA GLY A 161 -4.48 -2.72 -8.74
C GLY A 161 -5.59 -3.75 -8.79
N THR A 162 -6.79 -3.32 -9.14
CA THR A 162 -7.96 -4.15 -9.44
C THR A 162 -8.49 -3.80 -10.82
N PRO A 163 -9.33 -4.61 -11.48
CA PRO A 163 -9.86 -4.29 -12.80
C PRO A 163 -10.62 -2.97 -12.87
N ASP A 164 -11.35 -2.64 -11.81
CA ASP A 164 -12.16 -1.42 -11.69
C ASP A 164 -11.46 -0.29 -10.91
N ASN A 165 -10.23 -0.52 -10.45
CA ASN A 165 -9.44 0.36 -9.57
C ASN A 165 -10.13 0.74 -8.24
N LEU A 166 -11.14 -0.03 -7.82
CA LEU A 166 -11.78 0.12 -6.51
C LEU A 166 -11.18 -0.88 -5.51
N PRO A 167 -11.12 -0.55 -4.21
CA PRO A 167 -10.69 -1.48 -3.17
C PRO A 167 -11.54 -2.76 -3.14
N ILE A 168 -10.98 -3.81 -2.59
CA ILE A 168 -11.68 -5.06 -2.24
C ILE A 168 -11.73 -5.12 -0.72
N LEU A 169 -12.94 -4.99 -0.15
CA LEU A 169 -13.16 -4.92 1.29
C LEU A 169 -14.31 -5.82 1.71
N GLY A 170 -14.11 -6.60 2.75
CA GLY A 170 -15.19 -7.36 3.38
C GLY A 170 -14.95 -8.86 3.50
N PRO A 171 -16.01 -9.62 3.87
CA PRO A 171 -15.93 -11.06 4.03
C PRO A 171 -15.83 -11.76 2.67
N MET A 172 -15.08 -12.86 2.67
CA MET A 172 -15.04 -13.83 1.59
C MET A 172 -16.07 -14.95 1.85
N PRO A 173 -16.40 -15.79 0.83
CA PRO A 173 -17.32 -16.90 1.00
C PRO A 173 -16.90 -17.92 2.08
N THR A 174 -15.60 -18.12 2.29
CA THR A 174 -15.12 -18.97 3.39
C THR A 174 -15.32 -18.28 4.73
N PRO A 175 -16.09 -18.85 5.67
CA PRO A 175 -16.30 -18.28 6.98
C PRO A 175 -15.00 -17.98 7.74
N GLY A 176 -14.90 -16.78 8.34
CA GLY A 176 -13.71 -16.31 9.02
C GLY A 176 -12.65 -15.68 8.11
N TYR A 177 -12.85 -15.67 6.78
CA TYR A 177 -11.92 -15.03 5.83
C TYR A 177 -12.41 -13.66 5.41
N PHE A 178 -11.56 -12.66 5.59
CA PHE A 178 -11.80 -11.27 5.21
C PHE A 178 -10.66 -10.74 4.35
N VAL A 179 -10.97 -9.76 3.51
CA VAL A 179 -9.99 -9.12 2.63
C VAL A 179 -10.06 -7.60 2.76
N ALA A 180 -8.89 -6.94 2.78
CA ALA A 180 -8.75 -5.49 2.71
C ALA A 180 -7.55 -5.13 1.84
N THR A 181 -7.77 -4.92 0.55
CA THR A 181 -6.72 -4.68 -0.46
C THR A 181 -7.24 -3.87 -1.64
N GLY A 182 -6.47 -3.75 -2.69
CA GLY A 182 -6.92 -3.17 -3.98
C GLY A 182 -7.02 -1.66 -4.02
N HIS A 183 -6.48 -0.94 -3.04
CA HIS A 183 -6.61 0.53 -2.93
C HIS A 183 -5.83 1.32 -3.99
N PHE A 184 -5.08 0.68 -4.85
CA PHE A 184 -4.30 1.26 -5.94
C PHE A 184 -3.47 2.47 -5.48
N ARG A 185 -3.90 3.70 -5.85
CA ARG A 185 -3.17 4.95 -5.56
C ARG A 185 -3.58 5.62 -4.25
N ASP A 186 -4.74 5.26 -3.70
CA ASP A 186 -5.38 5.99 -2.61
C ASP A 186 -5.26 5.29 -1.24
N GLY A 187 -4.50 4.18 -1.17
CA GLY A 187 -4.40 3.36 0.04
C GLY A 187 -3.97 4.11 1.29
N ILE A 188 -3.02 5.04 1.19
CA ILE A 188 -2.57 5.82 2.35
C ILE A 188 -3.66 6.79 2.81
N LEU A 189 -4.33 7.46 1.87
CA LEU A 189 -5.46 8.37 2.18
C LEU A 189 -6.62 7.63 2.84
N LEU A 190 -6.95 6.46 2.32
CA LEU A 190 -8.09 5.64 2.77
C LEU A 190 -7.78 4.77 4.00
N THR A 191 -6.53 4.71 4.46
CA THR A 191 -6.12 3.86 5.61
C THR A 191 -7.02 4.02 6.83
N PRO A 192 -7.34 5.24 7.32
CA PRO A 192 -8.15 5.37 8.55
C PRO A 192 -9.57 4.84 8.39
N VAL A 193 -10.25 5.19 7.30
CA VAL A 193 -11.64 4.74 7.07
C VAL A 193 -11.69 3.25 6.77
N THR A 194 -10.72 2.71 6.01
CA THR A 194 -10.64 1.27 5.76
C THR A 194 -10.45 0.50 7.06
N ALA A 195 -9.54 0.93 7.93
CA ALA A 195 -9.32 0.29 9.22
C ALA A 195 -10.59 0.33 10.10
N HIS A 196 -11.28 1.46 10.12
CA HIS A 196 -12.51 1.65 10.88
C HIS A 196 -13.63 0.70 10.41
N VAL A 197 -13.95 0.70 9.13
CA VAL A 197 -15.03 -0.14 8.60
C VAL A 197 -14.69 -1.63 8.66
N MET A 198 -13.43 -2.00 8.40
CA MET A 198 -13.02 -3.39 8.50
C MET A 198 -13.04 -3.91 9.93
N ALA A 199 -12.70 -3.09 10.92
CA ALA A 199 -12.85 -3.48 12.33
C ALA A 199 -14.32 -3.79 12.67
N GLN A 200 -15.26 -2.98 12.19
CA GLN A 200 -16.69 -3.23 12.36
C GLN A 200 -17.13 -4.54 11.70
N VAL A 201 -16.76 -4.73 10.42
CA VAL A 201 -17.10 -5.95 9.66
C VAL A 201 -16.55 -7.21 10.31
N VAL A 202 -15.29 -7.20 10.69
CA VAL A 202 -14.61 -8.36 11.30
C VAL A 202 -15.20 -8.73 12.67
N THR A 203 -15.70 -7.75 13.41
CA THR A 203 -16.37 -7.96 14.72
C THR A 203 -17.86 -8.22 14.60
N GLY A 204 -18.41 -8.32 13.39
CA GLY A 204 -19.85 -8.54 13.16
C GLY A 204 -20.74 -7.32 13.38
N ALA A 205 -20.16 -6.14 13.55
CA ALA A 205 -20.90 -4.89 13.62
C ALA A 205 -21.29 -4.39 12.22
N LYS A 206 -22.39 -3.64 12.16
CA LYS A 206 -22.78 -2.98 10.89
C LYS A 206 -21.78 -1.86 10.59
N PRO A 207 -21.20 -1.84 9.37
CA PRO A 207 -20.30 -0.76 8.98
C PRO A 207 -21.01 0.60 8.97
N GLU A 208 -20.34 1.64 9.44
CA GLU A 208 -20.84 3.01 9.43
C GLU A 208 -21.06 3.53 8.00
N TYR A 209 -20.20 3.12 7.09
CA TYR A 209 -20.29 3.50 5.67
C TYR A 209 -20.67 2.27 4.82
N ASP A 210 -21.45 2.50 3.77
CA ASP A 210 -21.77 1.45 2.81
C ASP A 210 -20.51 1.06 2.01
N ILE A 211 -20.10 -0.19 2.15
CA ILE A 211 -18.97 -0.78 1.45
C ILE A 211 -19.39 -1.83 0.41
N SER A 212 -20.66 -1.92 0.09
CA SER A 212 -21.21 -2.93 -0.85
C SER A 212 -20.54 -2.89 -2.22
N ALA A 213 -20.23 -1.70 -2.73
CA ALA A 213 -19.50 -1.51 -3.99
C ALA A 213 -18.06 -2.09 -3.96
N PHE A 214 -17.51 -2.32 -2.77
CA PHE A 214 -16.15 -2.86 -2.59
C PHE A 214 -16.15 -4.35 -2.24
N SER A 215 -17.30 -5.00 -2.26
CA SER A 215 -17.46 -6.43 -1.93
C SER A 215 -16.54 -7.31 -2.79
N PRO A 216 -15.83 -8.27 -2.18
CA PRO A 216 -14.99 -9.23 -2.92
C PRO A 216 -15.78 -10.04 -3.96
N VAL A 217 -17.04 -10.35 -3.68
CA VAL A 217 -17.89 -11.19 -4.56
C VAL A 217 -18.28 -10.52 -5.86
N ARG A 218 -18.06 -9.20 -6.01
CA ARG A 218 -18.34 -8.49 -7.28
C ARG A 218 -17.53 -8.98 -8.48
N PHE A 219 -16.47 -9.76 -8.23
CA PHE A 219 -15.66 -10.40 -9.26
C PHE A 219 -15.93 -11.91 -9.42
N GLN A 220 -16.88 -12.45 -8.67
CA GLN A 220 -17.29 -13.83 -8.75
C GLN A 220 -18.56 -13.91 -9.60
N ALA A 221 -18.42 -13.72 -10.91
CA ALA A 221 -19.50 -13.93 -11.89
C ALA A 221 -19.33 -15.28 -12.60
#